data_b6952451b1df013458bd96e3f2572a42
#
_entry.id   b6952451b1df013458bd96e3f2572a42
#
_cell.length_a   1.000
_cell.length_b   1.000
_cell.length_c   1.000
_cell.angle_alpha   90.00
_cell.angle_beta   90.00
_cell.angle_gamma   90.00
#
_symmetry.space_group_name_H-M   'P 1'
#
loop_
_entity.id
_entity.type
_entity.pdbx_description
1 polymer ?
#
loop_
_entity_poly.entity_id
_entity_poly.type
_entity_poly.pdbx_seq_one_letter_code
_entity_poly.pdbx_strand_id
1 'polypeptide(L)'
;MKEFSQYKFQYNKYLEKLYQSNKPLIIYKVDGGYNIYTDFSKKIKLNNNNIEKFLSSFSSRKYSNETDLFVGFFGYEILCSFLNIKIKNQKKINFYKGIFYKPETIIKIRKKITIHSNLKKAEFNEVFQKTKILSPFKLNLDFSKYQKIFDTFSRKIKEGETYQIKICTKYKNKSKINSVNFFWKLMKINSSPESFMIRDKD
;
A
#
# COMPACT_ATOMS: atom_id res chain seq x y z
N MET A 1 14.17 -9.83 -33.18
CA MET A 1 13.49 -8.56 -32.82
C MET A 1 11.96 -8.62 -32.87
N LYS A 2 11.33 -9.48 -33.70
CA LYS A 2 9.84 -9.63 -33.78
C LYS A 2 9.22 -10.30 -32.54
N GLU A 3 9.84 -11.29 -31.94
CA GLU A 3 9.33 -11.95 -30.73
C GLU A 3 9.21 -11.04 -29.52
N PHE A 4 10.15 -10.09 -29.36
CA PHE A 4 10.19 -9.18 -28.22
C PHE A 4 9.01 -8.19 -28.20
N SER A 5 8.49 -7.79 -29.35
CA SER A 5 7.35 -6.87 -29.46
C SER A 5 6.02 -7.57 -29.13
N GLN A 6 5.90 -8.84 -29.48
CA GLN A 6 4.67 -9.62 -29.28
C GLN A 6 4.46 -10.00 -27.81
N TYR A 7 5.53 -10.41 -27.09
CA TYR A 7 5.47 -10.65 -25.66
C TYR A 7 5.19 -9.37 -24.88
N LYS A 8 5.84 -8.25 -25.21
CA LYS A 8 5.60 -6.96 -24.58
C LYS A 8 4.13 -6.50 -24.74
N PHE A 9 3.52 -6.75 -25.88
CA PHE A 9 2.12 -6.42 -26.15
C PHE A 9 1.15 -7.29 -25.32
N GLN A 10 1.40 -8.59 -25.19
CA GLN A 10 0.59 -9.50 -24.36
C GLN A 10 0.68 -9.16 -22.87
N TYR A 11 1.86 -8.84 -22.36
CA TYR A 11 2.06 -8.42 -20.98
C TYR A 11 1.37 -7.08 -20.67
N ASN A 12 1.43 -6.12 -21.56
CA ASN A 12 0.73 -4.85 -21.39
C ASN A 12 -0.79 -5.06 -21.30
N LYS A 13 -1.36 -5.89 -22.16
CA LYS A 13 -2.80 -6.23 -22.15
C LYS A 13 -3.22 -6.93 -20.85
N TYR A 14 -2.38 -7.84 -20.33
CA TYR A 14 -2.61 -8.49 -19.04
C TYR A 14 -2.61 -7.46 -17.89
N LEU A 15 -1.59 -6.60 -17.84
CA LEU A 15 -1.48 -5.56 -16.82
C LEU A 15 -2.63 -4.56 -16.90
N GLU A 16 -3.05 -4.15 -18.09
CA GLU A 16 -4.22 -3.28 -18.27
C GLU A 16 -5.49 -3.92 -17.70
N LYS A 17 -5.77 -5.18 -18.02
CA LYS A 17 -6.90 -5.93 -17.46
C LYS A 17 -6.81 -6.03 -15.93
N LEU A 18 -5.64 -6.35 -15.39
CA LEU A 18 -5.41 -6.41 -13.95
C LEU A 18 -5.66 -5.05 -13.28
N TYR A 19 -5.19 -3.96 -13.88
CA TYR A 19 -5.36 -2.62 -13.33
C TYR A 19 -6.80 -2.12 -13.38
N GLN A 20 -7.55 -2.50 -14.40
CA GLN A 20 -8.95 -2.16 -14.58
C GLN A 20 -9.89 -3.05 -13.75
N SER A 21 -9.46 -4.26 -13.41
CA SER A 21 -10.24 -5.18 -12.58
C SER A 21 -10.33 -4.71 -11.12
N ASN A 22 -11.26 -5.31 -10.36
CA ASN A 22 -11.34 -5.15 -8.91
C ASN A 22 -10.52 -6.20 -8.15
N LYS A 23 -9.65 -6.96 -8.83
CA LYS A 23 -8.80 -7.96 -8.16
C LYS A 23 -7.94 -7.29 -7.09
N PRO A 24 -7.82 -7.90 -5.91
CA PRO A 24 -6.82 -7.48 -4.94
C PRO A 24 -5.43 -7.53 -5.57
N LEU A 25 -4.67 -6.48 -5.39
CA LEU A 25 -3.28 -6.44 -5.84
C LEU A 25 -2.43 -5.54 -4.94
N ILE A 26 -1.15 -5.85 -4.89
CA ILE A 26 -0.15 -5.05 -4.20
C ILE A 26 0.91 -4.66 -5.23
N ILE A 27 1.23 -3.38 -5.31
CA ILE A 27 2.35 -2.86 -6.10
C ILE A 27 3.41 -2.38 -5.12
N TYR A 28 4.62 -2.85 -5.29
CA TYR A 28 5.77 -2.46 -4.48
C TYR A 28 6.87 -1.91 -5.40
N LYS A 29 7.31 -0.68 -5.15
CA LYS A 29 8.48 -0.12 -5.82
C LYS A 29 9.73 -0.67 -5.16
N VAL A 30 10.66 -1.14 -5.95
CA VAL A 30 11.95 -1.67 -5.53
C VAL A 30 13.02 -1.11 -6.47
N ASP A 31 14.29 -1.28 -6.11
CA ASP A 31 15.38 -0.86 -6.98
C ASP A 31 15.24 -1.40 -8.40
N GLY A 32 15.33 -0.49 -9.35
CA GLY A 32 15.23 -0.77 -10.77
C GLY A 32 13.82 -1.12 -11.30
N GLY A 33 12.73 -0.97 -10.49
CA GLY A 33 11.39 -1.21 -11.01
C GLY A 33 10.30 -1.46 -9.98
N TYR A 34 9.39 -2.39 -10.29
CA TYR A 34 8.22 -2.71 -9.47
C TYR A 34 7.99 -4.21 -9.37
N ASN A 35 7.52 -4.64 -8.22
CA ASN A 35 6.91 -5.96 -8.04
C ASN A 35 5.40 -5.79 -7.90
N ILE A 36 4.62 -6.59 -8.62
CA ILE A 36 3.17 -6.64 -8.50
C ILE A 36 2.79 -8.03 -8.04
N TYR A 37 2.02 -8.09 -6.97
CA TYR A 37 1.54 -9.31 -6.35
C TYR A 37 0.03 -9.39 -6.51
N THR A 38 -0.49 -10.52 -6.94
CA THR A 38 -1.92 -10.75 -7.17
C THR A 38 -2.28 -12.23 -7.01
N ASP A 39 -3.57 -12.56 -7.19
CA ASP A 39 -4.08 -13.93 -7.05
C ASP A 39 -3.70 -14.52 -5.68
N PHE A 40 -4.21 -13.91 -4.62
CA PHE A 40 -3.84 -14.29 -3.27
C PHE A 40 -4.56 -15.54 -2.78
N SER A 41 -3.81 -16.58 -2.41
CA SER A 41 -4.33 -17.81 -1.81
C SER A 41 -4.65 -17.66 -0.31
N LYS A 42 -4.00 -16.70 0.36
CA LYS A 42 -4.19 -16.46 1.79
C LYS A 42 -4.13 -14.98 2.12
N LYS A 43 -5.06 -14.54 3.00
CA LYS A 43 -5.10 -13.21 3.60
C LYS A 43 -5.07 -13.35 5.12
N ILE A 44 -4.13 -12.70 5.78
CA ILE A 44 -3.95 -12.73 7.23
C ILE A 44 -4.11 -11.31 7.77
N LYS A 45 -5.18 -11.08 8.54
CA LYS A 45 -5.37 -9.85 9.30
C LYS A 45 -4.68 -10.00 10.65
N LEU A 46 -3.72 -9.14 10.95
CA LEU A 46 -2.98 -9.19 12.19
C LEU A 46 -3.71 -8.45 13.31
N ASN A 47 -3.59 -9.01 14.49
CA ASN A 47 -4.00 -8.42 15.75
C ASN A 47 -3.04 -8.87 16.86
N ASN A 48 -3.23 -8.37 18.08
CA ASN A 48 -2.34 -8.68 19.21
C ASN A 48 -2.28 -10.17 19.55
N ASN A 49 -3.35 -10.94 19.24
CA ASN A 49 -3.44 -12.36 19.61
C ASN A 49 -2.76 -13.29 18.61
N ASN A 50 -2.49 -12.85 17.38
CA ASN A 50 -1.97 -13.73 16.33
C ASN A 50 -0.61 -13.29 15.76
N ILE A 51 -0.10 -12.11 16.13
CA ILE A 51 1.14 -11.58 15.58
C ILE A 51 2.35 -12.44 15.93
N GLU A 52 2.48 -12.91 17.17
CA GLU A 52 3.60 -13.76 17.59
C GLU A 52 3.62 -15.09 16.83
N LYS A 53 2.45 -15.73 16.72
CA LYS A 53 2.30 -16.96 15.94
C LYS A 53 2.61 -16.72 14.44
N PHE A 54 2.22 -15.57 13.91
CA PHE A 54 2.54 -15.20 12.54
C PHE A 54 4.05 -15.07 12.35
N LEU A 55 4.74 -14.30 13.21
CA LEU A 55 6.19 -14.09 13.11
C LEU A 55 6.97 -15.39 13.32
N SER A 56 6.62 -16.19 14.33
CA SER A 56 7.29 -17.47 14.59
C SER A 56 7.15 -18.46 13.42
N SER A 57 6.10 -18.35 12.62
CA SER A 57 5.91 -19.21 11.44
C SER A 57 6.96 -19.00 10.34
N PHE A 58 7.79 -17.95 10.41
CA PHE A 58 8.86 -17.68 9.44
C PHE A 58 10.25 -18.07 9.93
N SER A 59 10.46 -18.22 11.25
CA SER A 59 11.80 -18.45 11.82
C SER A 59 12.44 -19.77 11.39
N SER A 60 11.64 -20.76 10.98
CA SER A 60 12.13 -22.08 10.54
C SER A 60 11.79 -22.41 9.09
N ARG A 61 11.28 -21.47 8.33
CA ARG A 61 10.73 -21.73 7.00
C ARG A 61 11.80 -21.74 5.92
N LYS A 62 11.88 -22.85 5.18
CA LYS A 62 12.64 -22.90 3.91
C LYS A 62 11.74 -22.44 2.76
N TYR A 63 12.21 -21.49 1.97
CA TYR A 63 11.51 -21.02 0.78
C TYR A 63 11.62 -22.05 -0.33
N SER A 64 10.48 -22.49 -0.87
CA SER A 64 10.44 -23.53 -1.92
C SER A 64 10.41 -22.95 -3.33
N ASN A 65 9.86 -21.76 -3.49
CA ASN A 65 9.72 -21.09 -4.79
C ASN A 65 9.54 -19.55 -4.63
N GLU A 66 9.54 -18.84 -5.75
CA GLU A 66 9.40 -17.37 -5.82
C GLU A 66 8.12 -16.83 -5.17
N THR A 67 7.03 -17.60 -5.19
CA THR A 67 5.73 -17.18 -4.62
C THR A 67 5.57 -17.58 -3.16
N ASP A 68 6.54 -18.31 -2.58
CA ASP A 68 6.47 -18.73 -1.18
C ASP A 68 6.88 -17.63 -0.20
N LEU A 69 6.18 -16.53 -0.29
CA LEU A 69 6.38 -15.36 0.57
C LEU A 69 5.03 -14.78 1.02
N PHE A 70 5.08 -13.90 2.01
CA PHE A 70 3.96 -13.06 2.38
C PHE A 70 4.33 -11.60 2.15
N VAL A 71 3.40 -10.84 1.56
CA VAL A 71 3.55 -9.42 1.30
C VAL A 71 2.43 -8.63 1.98
N GLY A 72 2.77 -7.53 2.63
CA GLY A 72 1.80 -6.73 3.37
C GLY A 72 2.46 -5.65 4.20
N PHE A 73 1.84 -5.26 5.31
CA PHE A 73 2.39 -4.25 6.21
C PHE A 73 2.04 -4.54 7.68
N PHE A 74 2.85 -4.01 8.56
CA PHE A 74 2.56 -3.84 9.99
C PHE A 74 2.05 -2.42 10.23
N GLY A 75 0.89 -2.28 10.84
CA GLY A 75 0.38 -1.00 11.29
C GLY A 75 1.08 -0.54 12.57
N TYR A 76 1.11 0.77 12.77
CA TYR A 76 1.75 1.39 13.93
C TYR A 76 1.20 0.88 15.28
N GLU A 77 -0.11 0.62 15.35
CA GLU A 77 -0.78 0.16 16.55
C GLU A 77 -0.31 -1.23 17.01
N ILE A 78 0.03 -2.11 16.06
CA ILE A 78 0.61 -3.43 16.39
C ILE A 78 2.01 -3.28 16.96
N LEU A 79 2.83 -2.40 16.38
CA LEU A 79 4.19 -2.14 16.87
C LEU A 79 4.16 -1.54 18.28
N CYS A 80 3.24 -0.60 18.52
CA CYS A 80 3.05 -0.03 19.87
C CYS A 80 2.64 -1.10 20.89
N SER A 81 1.75 -2.02 20.52
CA SER A 81 1.37 -3.13 21.39
C SER A 81 2.54 -4.05 21.71
N PHE A 82 3.40 -4.31 20.74
CA PHE A 82 4.60 -5.14 20.91
C PHE A 82 5.62 -4.50 21.86
N LEU A 83 5.73 -3.17 21.81
CA LEU A 83 6.63 -2.39 22.66
C LEU A 83 5.98 -1.97 24.00
N ASN A 84 4.79 -2.47 24.33
CA ASN A 84 4.01 -2.08 25.51
C ASN A 84 3.71 -0.58 25.60
N ILE A 85 3.67 0.12 24.47
CA ILE A 85 3.36 1.53 24.39
C ILE A 85 1.84 1.71 24.37
N LYS A 86 1.30 2.34 25.41
CA LYS A 86 -0.12 2.70 25.47
C LYS A 86 -0.38 3.95 24.61
N ILE A 87 -1.12 3.79 23.53
CA ILE A 87 -1.55 4.92 22.70
C ILE A 87 -2.77 5.56 23.35
N LYS A 88 -2.60 6.82 23.82
CA LYS A 88 -3.71 7.62 24.33
C LYS A 88 -4.59 8.10 23.16
N ASN A 89 -5.93 8.08 23.34
CA ASN A 89 -6.90 8.64 22.40
C ASN A 89 -6.90 8.03 20.97
N GLN A 90 -6.89 6.73 20.87
CA GLN A 90 -7.19 6.08 19.58
C GLN A 90 -8.63 6.43 19.14
N LYS A 91 -8.76 7.39 18.22
CA LYS A 91 -9.96 7.43 17.38
C LYS A 91 -10.03 6.08 16.68
N LYS A 92 -11.18 5.40 16.74
CA LYS A 92 -11.40 4.15 15.99
C LYS A 92 -11.18 4.45 14.50
N ILE A 93 -9.95 4.22 14.04
CA ILE A 93 -9.63 4.25 12.62
C ILE A 93 -10.01 2.86 12.12
N ASN A 94 -10.94 2.82 11.18
CA ASN A 94 -11.38 1.56 10.57
C ASN A 94 -10.31 1.10 9.55
N PHE A 95 -9.12 0.78 10.06
CA PHE A 95 -7.96 0.36 9.28
C PHE A 95 -7.32 -0.87 9.92
N TYR A 96 -6.70 -1.72 9.13
CA TYR A 96 -6.06 -2.91 9.65
C TYR A 96 -4.85 -2.58 10.52
N LYS A 97 -4.73 -3.24 11.68
CA LYS A 97 -3.51 -3.19 12.51
C LYS A 97 -2.29 -3.79 11.81
N GLY A 98 -2.54 -4.69 10.86
CA GLY A 98 -1.57 -5.26 9.94
C GLY A 98 -2.29 -6.26 9.04
N ILE A 99 -1.79 -6.42 7.83
CA ILE A 99 -2.37 -7.35 6.87
C ILE A 99 -1.28 -7.91 5.97
N PHE A 100 -1.33 -9.22 5.74
CA PHE A 100 -0.41 -9.93 4.87
C PHE A 100 -1.16 -10.87 3.93
N TYR A 101 -0.63 -10.99 2.73
CA TYR A 101 -1.17 -11.82 1.66
C TYR A 101 -0.13 -12.79 1.14
N LYS A 102 -0.52 -14.03 0.85
CA LYS A 102 0.29 -14.99 0.12
C LYS A 102 -0.07 -14.94 -1.37
N PRO A 103 0.80 -14.41 -2.26
CA PRO A 103 0.52 -14.32 -3.68
C PRO A 103 0.70 -15.68 -4.36
N GLU A 104 -0.13 -15.95 -5.36
CA GLU A 104 0.06 -17.02 -6.32
C GLU A 104 0.67 -16.50 -7.63
N THR A 105 0.62 -15.19 -7.84
CA THR A 105 1.21 -14.56 -9.02
C THR A 105 2.06 -13.36 -8.62
N ILE A 106 3.28 -13.32 -9.12
CA ILE A 106 4.24 -12.21 -8.96
C ILE A 106 4.66 -11.74 -10.35
N ILE A 107 4.49 -10.44 -10.62
CA ILE A 107 4.93 -9.79 -11.85
C ILE A 107 6.07 -8.84 -11.47
N LYS A 108 7.25 -9.09 -11.98
CA LYS A 108 8.42 -8.23 -11.79
C LYS A 108 8.59 -7.34 -13.02
N ILE A 109 8.43 -6.04 -12.86
CA ILE A 109 8.64 -5.03 -13.91
C ILE A 109 10.02 -4.44 -13.71
N ARG A 110 10.93 -4.74 -14.63
CA ARG A 110 12.30 -4.23 -14.72
C ARG A 110 12.55 -3.78 -16.16
N LYS A 111 13.79 -3.86 -16.66
CA LYS A 111 14.07 -3.74 -18.11
C LYS A 111 13.26 -4.75 -18.91
N LYS A 112 13.01 -5.92 -18.33
CA LYS A 112 12.10 -6.96 -18.86
C LYS A 112 10.97 -7.20 -17.85
N ILE A 113 9.81 -7.63 -18.33
CA ILE A 113 8.69 -8.08 -17.48
C ILE A 113 8.79 -9.58 -17.34
N THR A 114 8.79 -10.09 -16.11
CA THR A 114 8.72 -11.52 -15.81
C THR A 114 7.50 -11.82 -14.95
N ILE A 115 6.86 -12.96 -15.20
CA ILE A 115 5.68 -13.40 -14.44
C ILE A 115 6.01 -14.79 -13.87
N HIS A 116 5.87 -14.90 -12.55
CA HIS A 116 5.92 -16.17 -11.83
C HIS A 116 4.52 -16.44 -11.29
N SER A 117 3.90 -17.53 -11.68
CA SER A 117 2.54 -17.87 -11.26
C SER A 117 2.38 -19.37 -11.04
N ASN A 118 1.71 -19.73 -9.96
CA ASN A 118 1.27 -21.10 -9.66
C ASN A 118 -0.06 -21.42 -10.38
N LEU A 119 -0.72 -20.44 -10.99
CA LEU A 119 -2.01 -20.61 -11.64
C LEU A 119 -1.86 -20.93 -13.10
N LYS A 120 -2.64 -21.90 -13.60
CA LYS A 120 -2.65 -22.30 -15.01
C LYS A 120 -3.30 -21.25 -15.91
N LYS A 121 -4.22 -20.44 -15.38
CA LYS A 121 -4.98 -19.41 -16.13
C LYS A 121 -5.37 -18.25 -15.21
N ALA A 122 -5.20 -17.03 -15.69
CA ALA A 122 -5.65 -15.84 -14.98
C ALA A 122 -7.12 -15.57 -15.29
N GLU A 123 -7.94 -15.40 -14.24
CA GLU A 123 -9.33 -14.97 -14.36
C GLU A 123 -9.47 -13.51 -14.02
N PHE A 124 -10.19 -12.75 -14.82
CA PHE A 124 -10.51 -11.35 -14.60
C PHE A 124 -12.00 -11.12 -14.61
N ASN A 125 -12.53 -10.61 -13.51
CA ASN A 125 -13.87 -10.03 -13.50
C ASN A 125 -13.75 -8.57 -13.93
N GLU A 126 -14.28 -8.24 -15.10
CA GLU A 126 -14.19 -6.90 -15.67
C GLU A 126 -15.14 -5.95 -14.93
N VAL A 127 -14.58 -5.08 -14.12
CA VAL A 127 -15.31 -3.93 -13.56
C VAL A 127 -14.49 -2.67 -13.82
N PHE A 128 -14.93 -1.88 -14.77
CA PHE A 128 -14.33 -0.59 -15.09
C PHE A 128 -14.71 0.45 -14.04
N GLN A 129 -13.76 0.84 -13.19
CA GLN A 129 -13.96 1.96 -12.27
C GLN A 129 -13.53 3.26 -12.93
N LYS A 130 -14.50 4.11 -13.29
CA LYS A 130 -14.21 5.49 -13.68
C LYS A 130 -13.92 6.31 -12.43
N THR A 131 -12.87 7.14 -12.48
CA THR A 131 -12.59 8.12 -11.43
C THR A 131 -13.69 9.19 -11.45
N LYS A 132 -14.38 9.37 -10.32
CA LYS A 132 -15.39 10.42 -10.15
C LYS A 132 -15.09 11.23 -8.90
N ILE A 133 -14.83 12.52 -9.08
CA ILE A 133 -14.72 13.48 -7.98
C ILE A 133 -16.13 13.91 -7.59
N LEU A 134 -16.53 13.63 -6.36
CA LEU A 134 -17.89 13.88 -5.85
C LEU A 134 -18.01 15.18 -5.05
N SER A 135 -16.88 15.73 -4.60
CA SER A 135 -16.84 16.96 -3.81
C SER A 135 -15.46 17.61 -3.88
N PRO A 136 -15.37 18.94 -3.64
CA PRO A 136 -14.07 19.59 -3.48
C PRO A 136 -13.32 19.04 -2.26
N PHE A 137 -12.01 19.27 -2.23
CA PHE A 137 -11.19 18.93 -1.07
C PHE A 137 -11.52 19.83 0.12
N LYS A 138 -11.67 19.23 1.29
CA LYS A 138 -11.83 19.92 2.56
C LYS A 138 -10.58 19.73 3.40
N LEU A 139 -10.04 20.82 3.91
CA LEU A 139 -8.98 20.78 4.92
C LEU A 139 -9.57 20.58 6.31
N ASN A 140 -8.84 19.86 7.17
CA ASN A 140 -9.18 19.74 8.59
C ASN A 140 -8.73 20.94 9.43
N LEU A 141 -7.78 21.73 8.91
CA LEU A 141 -7.26 22.95 9.53
C LEU A 141 -7.42 24.12 8.55
N ASP A 142 -8.10 25.18 8.96
CA ASP A 142 -8.03 26.48 8.31
C ASP A 142 -6.73 27.22 8.72
N PHE A 143 -6.42 28.31 8.02
CA PHE A 143 -5.19 29.08 8.27
C PHE A 143 -5.11 29.60 9.70
N SER A 144 -6.21 30.14 10.25
CA SER A 144 -6.23 30.68 11.62
C SER A 144 -5.91 29.62 12.67
N LYS A 145 -6.49 28.42 12.54
CA LYS A 145 -6.18 27.30 13.44
C LYS A 145 -4.74 26.82 13.27
N TYR A 146 -4.26 26.75 12.02
CA TYR A 146 -2.87 26.39 11.74
C TYR A 146 -1.91 27.37 12.42
N GLN A 147 -2.14 28.69 12.28
CA GLN A 147 -1.31 29.75 12.85
C GLN A 147 -1.23 29.60 14.39
N LYS A 148 -2.37 29.43 15.07
CA LYS A 148 -2.39 29.25 16.53
C LYS A 148 -1.59 28.04 17.00
N ILE A 149 -1.68 26.92 16.25
CA ILE A 149 -0.91 25.71 16.55
C ILE A 149 0.59 25.98 16.32
N PHE A 150 0.93 26.64 15.21
CA PHE A 150 2.30 26.98 14.87
C PHE A 150 2.94 27.88 15.94
N ASP A 151 2.27 28.94 16.34
CA ASP A 151 2.77 29.88 17.38
C ASP A 151 2.98 29.18 18.73
N THR A 152 2.02 28.31 19.10
CA THR A 152 2.12 27.53 20.33
C THR A 152 3.36 26.62 20.32
N PHE A 153 3.58 25.89 19.22
CA PHE A 153 4.71 24.97 19.12
C PHE A 153 6.05 25.69 18.91
N SER A 154 6.05 26.82 18.20
CA SER A 154 7.24 27.67 18.07
C SER A 154 7.72 28.17 19.44
N ARG A 155 6.79 28.55 20.30
CA ARG A 155 7.11 28.93 21.69
C ARG A 155 7.70 27.77 22.48
N LYS A 156 7.09 26.57 22.42
CA LYS A 156 7.58 25.37 23.11
C LYS A 156 8.98 24.93 22.65
N ILE A 157 9.29 25.12 21.37
CA ILE A 157 10.64 24.88 20.85
C ILE A 157 11.63 25.89 21.46
N LYS A 158 11.26 27.18 21.50
CA LYS A 158 12.10 28.24 22.14
C LYS A 158 12.32 28.01 23.62
N GLU A 159 11.32 27.49 24.33
CA GLU A 159 11.36 27.14 25.74
C GLU A 159 12.15 25.83 26.02
N GLY A 160 12.62 25.14 24.98
CA GLY A 160 13.40 23.90 25.08
C GLY A 160 12.60 22.65 25.42
N GLU A 161 11.25 22.70 25.39
CA GLU A 161 10.41 21.53 25.65
C GLU A 161 10.56 20.46 24.57
N THR A 162 10.92 20.84 23.32
CA THR A 162 11.18 19.96 22.20
C THR A 162 12.03 20.67 21.16
N TYR A 163 12.74 19.91 20.33
CA TYR A 163 13.59 20.48 19.27
C TYR A 163 12.91 20.50 17.90
N GLN A 164 11.87 19.67 17.69
CA GLN A 164 11.15 19.57 16.42
C GLN A 164 9.72 19.11 16.63
N ILE A 165 8.80 19.70 15.86
CA ILE A 165 7.38 19.28 15.81
C ILE A 165 6.91 19.28 14.36
N LYS A 166 6.16 18.24 13.97
CA LYS A 166 5.53 18.14 12.66
C LYS A 166 4.04 18.44 12.76
N ILE A 167 3.58 19.53 12.12
CA ILE A 167 2.16 19.85 11.99
C ILE A 167 1.63 19.19 10.71
N CYS A 168 0.66 18.30 10.87
CA CYS A 168 0.07 17.58 9.74
C CYS A 168 -1.31 18.14 9.40
N THR A 169 -1.53 18.43 8.12
CA THR A 169 -2.85 18.79 7.57
C THR A 169 -3.44 17.61 6.82
N LYS A 170 -4.75 17.44 6.89
CA LYS A 170 -5.47 16.37 6.21
C LYS A 170 -6.46 16.94 5.20
N TYR A 171 -6.30 16.54 3.95
CA TYR A 171 -7.24 16.82 2.87
C TYR A 171 -8.23 15.67 2.73
N LYS A 172 -9.51 15.97 2.66
CA LYS A 172 -10.57 14.98 2.45
C LYS A 172 -11.48 15.40 1.31
N ASN A 173 -11.87 14.45 0.49
CA ASN A 173 -12.98 14.60 -0.44
C ASN A 173 -13.77 13.30 -0.58
N LYS A 174 -14.94 13.38 -1.22
CA LYS A 174 -15.70 12.20 -1.63
C LYS A 174 -15.37 11.93 -3.09
N SER A 175 -14.55 10.91 -3.34
CA SER A 175 -14.15 10.53 -4.70
C SER A 175 -14.16 9.01 -4.84
N LYS A 176 -14.57 8.54 -6.00
CA LYS A 176 -14.32 7.16 -6.43
C LYS A 176 -13.12 7.21 -7.36
N ILE A 177 -12.01 6.64 -6.92
CA ILE A 177 -10.73 6.71 -7.62
C ILE A 177 -10.31 5.29 -8.02
N ASN A 178 -9.87 5.12 -9.26
CA ASN A 178 -9.08 3.94 -9.61
C ASN A 178 -7.71 4.07 -8.92
N SER A 179 -7.51 3.29 -7.87
CA SER A 179 -6.33 3.36 -6.99
C SER A 179 -5.03 3.11 -7.76
N VAL A 180 -5.03 2.23 -8.75
CA VAL A 180 -3.84 1.90 -9.54
C VAL A 180 -3.45 3.09 -10.44
N ASN A 181 -4.43 3.65 -11.16
CA ASN A 181 -4.18 4.83 -11.99
C ASN A 181 -3.71 6.02 -11.16
N PHE A 182 -4.29 6.19 -9.96
CA PHE A 182 -3.86 7.23 -9.02
C PHE A 182 -2.42 6.99 -8.55
N PHE A 183 -2.07 5.77 -8.18
CA PHE A 183 -0.71 5.41 -7.78
C PHE A 183 0.30 5.74 -8.89
N TRP A 184 0.04 5.34 -10.13
CA TRP A 184 0.95 5.64 -11.24
C TRP A 184 1.08 7.13 -11.54
N LYS A 185 -0.01 7.90 -11.43
CA LYS A 185 0.06 9.37 -11.55
C LYS A 185 0.90 9.97 -10.43
N LEU A 186 0.72 9.51 -9.20
CA LEU A 186 1.51 9.98 -8.06
C LEU A 186 2.99 9.66 -8.24
N MET A 187 3.35 8.47 -8.72
CA MET A 187 4.74 8.09 -8.98
C MET A 187 5.41 8.93 -10.07
N LYS A 188 4.64 9.46 -11.03
CA LYS A 188 5.17 10.40 -12.04
C LYS A 188 5.49 11.77 -11.46
N ILE A 189 4.72 12.24 -10.49
CA ILE A 189 4.87 13.58 -9.88
C ILE A 189 5.89 13.55 -8.74
N ASN A 190 5.81 12.53 -7.91
CA ASN A 190 6.65 12.37 -6.71
C ASN A 190 7.15 10.93 -6.63
N SER A 191 8.25 10.66 -7.31
CA SER A 191 8.88 9.34 -7.34
C SER A 191 9.71 9.10 -6.08
N SER A 192 9.07 8.67 -4.99
CA SER A 192 9.78 8.20 -3.80
C SER A 192 10.63 6.97 -4.10
N PRO A 193 11.82 6.80 -3.49
CA PRO A 193 12.64 5.59 -3.63
C PRO A 193 11.86 4.32 -3.29
N GLU A 194 11.13 4.35 -2.19
CA GLU A 194 10.24 3.27 -1.76
C GLU A 194 8.80 3.74 -1.80
N SER A 195 7.93 2.93 -2.39
CA SER A 195 6.50 3.21 -2.48
C SER A 195 5.73 1.91 -2.62
N PHE A 196 4.56 1.86 -2.02
CA PHE A 196 3.67 0.72 -2.20
C PHE A 196 2.21 1.16 -2.30
N MET A 197 1.43 0.32 -2.92
CA MET A 197 -0.03 0.45 -3.00
C MET A 197 -0.66 -0.91 -2.77
N ILE A 198 -1.67 -0.93 -1.91
CA ILE A 198 -2.48 -2.12 -1.64
C ILE A 198 -3.91 -1.80 -2.04
N ARG A 199 -4.46 -2.63 -2.92
CA ARG A 199 -5.88 -2.66 -3.26
C ARG A 199 -6.46 -3.97 -2.73
N ASP A 200 -7.40 -3.87 -1.79
CA ASP A 200 -8.16 -4.98 -1.24
C ASP A 200 -9.63 -4.90 -1.68
N LYS A 201 -10.39 -5.97 -1.47
CA LYS A 201 -11.83 -6.02 -1.78
C LYS A 201 -12.69 -5.35 -0.70
N ASP A 202 -12.16 -5.21 0.53
CA ASP A 202 -12.88 -4.69 1.71
C ASP A 202 -12.71 -3.16 1.86
#